data_5ea30736414bb669755636af7c0d54b9
#
_entry.id   5ea30736414bb669755636af7c0d54b9
#
_cell.length_a   1.000
_cell.length_b   1.000
_cell.length_c   1.000
_cell.angle_alpha   90.00
_cell.angle_beta   90.00
_cell.angle_gamma   90.00
#
_symmetry.space_group_name_H-M   'P 1'
#
loop_
_entity.id
_entity.type
_entity.pdbx_description
1 polymer ?
#
loop_
_entity_poly.entity_id
_entity_poly.type
_entity_poly.pdbx_seq_one_letter_code
_entity_poly.pdbx_strand_id
1 'polypeptide(L)'
;KYIRMPGLADSGFARIFVLANEIVSNTDGKINQEELQDYLMAYQSQKNLNMEEIWNIGIFIQISLIEKIRKICERIFISQMQKYKVQNMIERLIENKKIKPIKMSTNGKYPFIEYMSYSLKRYGKKGQPYLDAFEEQVNKMGMTISEVINREHFDIAVRKLSIKNAITSIKLISRIDINQIFRNVDEVERILNQDPAGVYINMTEATKSYYLSEILRISRKTKLSEIFIAEEVLVLSKKSEDDIKKKHVGYYIIDEGKNELIETITNKKIFTLKEDSKAKIYTICIYLLAFIISVLAFRIVNCIAVLLIIPIINSATHIIQYIVSRHSKVRMIPKIELKGNIPEECATMCIMPEVIKNSEDVSKAFKNLEVYYLANQSRNLYFTLLGDCSASNTKEESEDINIINEGKKICEKLNKKY
;
A
#
# COMPACT_ATOMS: atom_id res chain seq x y z
N LYS A 1 -15.56 6.82 2.70
CA LYS A 1 -16.35 6.34 3.86
C LYS A 1 -15.54 6.64 5.11
N TYR A 2 -15.88 7.70 5.82
CA TYR A 2 -15.20 8.08 7.06
C TYR A 2 -15.55 7.07 8.13
N ILE A 3 -14.54 6.39 8.69
CA ILE A 3 -14.74 5.51 9.82
C ILE A 3 -14.86 6.40 11.06
N ARG A 4 -16.08 6.54 11.58
CA ARG A 4 -16.30 7.13 12.89
C ARG A 4 -15.73 6.18 13.94
N MET A 5 -14.65 6.58 14.59
CA MET A 5 -14.06 5.82 15.67
C MET A 5 -14.66 6.23 17.01
N PRO A 6 -15.10 5.27 17.84
CA PRO A 6 -15.56 5.59 19.19
C PRO A 6 -14.35 6.02 20.03
N GLY A 7 -14.38 7.28 20.49
CA GLY A 7 -13.45 7.78 21.50
C GLY A 7 -12.73 9.10 21.23
N LEU A 8 -12.91 9.73 20.04
CA LEU A 8 -12.56 11.14 19.82
C LEU A 8 -13.86 11.88 19.52
N ALA A 9 -14.53 12.23 20.60
CA ALA A 9 -15.96 12.57 20.59
C ALA A 9 -16.33 13.84 19.82
N ASP A 10 -15.46 14.79 19.54
CA ASP A 10 -15.95 16.14 19.19
C ASP A 10 -15.43 16.74 17.87
N SER A 11 -14.53 16.09 17.13
CA SER A 11 -13.99 16.74 15.93
C SER A 11 -14.64 16.34 14.61
N GLY A 12 -15.39 15.23 14.56
CA GLY A 12 -15.94 14.69 13.30
C GLY A 12 -14.88 14.15 12.33
N PHE A 13 -13.60 14.18 12.72
CA PHE A 13 -12.47 13.69 11.92
C PHE A 13 -12.11 12.23 12.26
N ALA A 14 -11.46 11.56 11.32
CA ALA A 14 -10.89 10.23 11.57
C ALA A 14 -9.80 10.32 12.64
N ARG A 15 -9.76 9.36 13.58
CA ARG A 15 -8.77 9.31 14.67
C ARG A 15 -7.33 9.40 14.16
N ILE A 16 -7.03 8.69 13.06
CA ILE A 16 -5.71 8.67 12.46
C ILE A 16 -5.29 10.06 11.92
N PHE A 17 -6.26 10.88 11.43
CA PHE A 17 -5.98 12.24 11.01
C PHE A 17 -5.62 13.14 12.19
N VAL A 18 -6.31 12.98 13.33
CA VAL A 18 -6.00 13.72 14.56
C VAL A 18 -4.61 13.35 15.06
N LEU A 19 -4.28 12.06 15.10
CA LEU A 19 -2.95 11.57 15.45
C LEU A 19 -1.87 12.12 14.51
N ALA A 20 -2.10 12.11 13.21
CA ALA A 20 -1.18 12.68 12.22
C ALA A 20 -0.94 14.19 12.45
N ASN A 21 -2.00 14.95 12.76
CA ASN A 21 -1.87 16.36 13.10
C ASN A 21 -1.09 16.61 14.38
N GLU A 22 -1.26 15.76 15.41
CA GLU A 22 -0.47 15.84 16.65
C GLU A 22 1.01 15.58 16.38
N ILE A 23 1.33 14.52 15.64
CA ILE A 23 2.71 14.20 15.24
C ILE A 23 3.33 15.39 14.49
N VAL A 24 2.66 15.92 13.47
CA VAL A 24 3.15 17.06 12.67
C VAL A 24 3.30 18.34 13.49
N SER A 25 2.44 18.55 14.49
CA SER A 25 2.49 19.72 15.35
C SER A 25 3.66 19.64 16.35
N ASN A 26 3.81 18.48 17.02
CA ASN A 26 4.82 18.27 18.05
C ASN A 26 6.24 18.22 17.49
N THR A 27 6.40 17.75 16.24
CA THR A 27 7.71 17.67 15.56
C THR A 27 8.04 18.93 14.73
N ASP A 28 7.20 19.93 14.75
CA ASP A 28 7.26 21.10 13.85
C ASP A 28 7.39 20.70 12.36
N GLY A 29 6.77 19.58 12.01
CA GLY A 29 6.78 19.04 10.65
C GLY A 29 8.10 18.37 10.25
N LYS A 30 9.06 18.18 11.16
CA LYS A 30 10.27 17.39 10.95
C LYS A 30 9.97 15.96 11.42
N ILE A 31 9.85 15.04 10.48
CA ILE A 31 9.52 13.64 10.75
C ILE A 31 10.62 12.77 10.17
N ASN A 32 11.13 11.84 10.95
CA ASN A 32 11.98 10.74 10.52
C ASN A 32 11.32 9.39 10.81
N GLN A 33 11.89 8.30 10.30
CA GLN A 33 11.31 6.97 10.41
C GLN A 33 11.29 6.47 11.85
N GLU A 34 12.37 6.67 12.60
CA GLU A 34 12.52 6.21 13.99
C GLU A 34 11.53 6.91 14.91
N GLU A 35 11.49 8.26 14.86
CA GLU A 35 10.54 9.06 15.66
C GLU A 35 9.09 8.70 15.34
N LEU A 36 8.76 8.45 14.07
CA LEU A 36 7.42 8.04 13.67
C LEU A 36 7.06 6.67 14.27
N GLN A 37 7.98 5.72 14.22
CA GLN A 37 7.78 4.39 14.80
C GLN A 37 7.59 4.47 16.31
N ASP A 38 8.42 5.24 17.03
CA ASP A 38 8.32 5.43 18.47
C ASP A 38 6.99 6.07 18.88
N TYR A 39 6.54 7.08 18.12
CA TYR A 39 5.23 7.72 18.32
C TYR A 39 4.07 6.73 18.17
N LEU A 40 4.13 5.90 17.14
CA LEU A 40 3.09 4.90 16.89
C LEU A 40 3.12 3.80 17.96
N MET A 41 4.29 3.32 18.37
CA MET A 41 4.42 2.34 19.45
C MET A 41 3.91 2.89 20.79
N ALA A 42 4.26 4.12 21.13
CA ALA A 42 3.76 4.79 22.32
C ALA A 42 2.23 4.94 22.30
N TYR A 43 1.66 5.28 21.16
CA TYR A 43 0.20 5.37 21.00
C TYR A 43 -0.46 3.99 21.12
N GLN A 44 0.09 2.95 20.48
CA GLN A 44 -0.39 1.57 20.54
C GLN A 44 -0.41 1.01 21.96
N SER A 45 0.55 1.39 22.80
CA SER A 45 0.59 0.96 24.20
C SER A 45 -0.61 1.42 25.03
N GLN A 46 -1.28 2.49 24.62
CA GLN A 46 -2.45 3.06 25.29
C GLN A 46 -3.75 2.71 24.56
N LYS A 47 -3.72 2.69 23.25
CA LYS A 47 -4.92 2.47 22.44
C LYS A 47 -4.57 1.87 21.08
N ASN A 48 -5.02 0.66 20.84
CA ASN A 48 -4.74 -0.05 19.59
C ASN A 48 -5.29 0.70 18.37
N LEU A 49 -4.44 0.89 17.39
CA LEU A 49 -4.81 1.28 16.03
C LEU A 49 -5.23 0.01 15.27
N ASN A 50 -6.21 0.14 14.38
CA ASN A 50 -6.53 -0.97 13.49
C ASN A 50 -5.59 -0.96 12.28
N MET A 51 -5.54 -2.07 11.55
CA MET A 51 -4.67 -2.20 10.38
C MET A 51 -4.89 -1.11 9.33
N GLU A 52 -6.14 -0.70 9.08
CA GLU A 52 -6.44 0.35 8.11
C GLU A 52 -5.88 1.71 8.54
N GLU A 53 -5.88 2.00 9.82
CA GLU A 53 -5.31 3.24 10.35
C GLU A 53 -3.80 3.25 10.20
N ILE A 54 -3.13 2.15 10.53
CA ILE A 54 -1.68 2.05 10.41
C ILE A 54 -1.25 2.12 8.94
N TRP A 55 -1.93 1.42 8.03
CA TRP A 55 -1.62 1.45 6.59
C TRP A 55 -1.76 2.85 5.97
N ASN A 56 -2.69 3.64 6.48
CA ASN A 56 -2.96 4.97 5.94
C ASN A 56 -2.22 6.09 6.67
N ILE A 57 -1.46 5.82 7.75
CA ILE A 57 -0.81 6.86 8.55
C ILE A 57 0.08 7.79 7.71
N GLY A 58 0.86 7.22 6.79
CA GLY A 58 1.73 8.00 5.92
C GLY A 58 0.98 9.01 5.05
N ILE A 59 -0.19 8.61 4.52
CA ILE A 59 -1.07 9.49 3.72
C ILE A 59 -1.61 10.60 4.60
N PHE A 60 -2.08 10.29 5.81
CA PHE A 60 -2.63 11.29 6.72
C PHE A 60 -1.56 12.26 7.24
N ILE A 61 -0.33 11.80 7.45
CA ILE A 61 0.79 12.68 7.77
C ILE A 61 1.10 13.62 6.61
N GLN A 62 1.12 13.14 5.37
CA GLN A 62 1.31 13.99 4.19
C GLN A 62 0.20 15.05 4.08
N ILE A 63 -1.06 14.69 4.29
CA ILE A 63 -2.20 15.62 4.31
C ILE A 63 -2.00 16.67 5.42
N SER A 64 -1.58 16.27 6.62
CA SER A 64 -1.35 17.17 7.75
C SER A 64 -0.18 18.13 7.49
N LEU A 65 0.88 17.66 6.82
CA LEU A 65 2.01 18.50 6.40
C LEU A 65 1.59 19.53 5.33
N ILE A 66 0.77 19.14 4.37
CA ILE A 66 0.20 20.04 3.36
C ILE A 66 -0.68 21.10 4.03
N GLU A 67 -1.52 20.70 4.98
CA GLU A 67 -2.36 21.63 5.74
C GLU A 67 -1.51 22.61 6.58
N LYS A 68 -0.39 22.15 7.16
CA LYS A 68 0.58 23.02 7.83
C LYS A 68 1.17 24.05 6.85
N ILE A 69 1.59 23.61 5.67
CA ILE A 69 2.10 24.51 4.62
C ILE A 69 1.03 25.51 4.21
N ARG A 70 -0.22 25.08 3.99
CA ARG A 70 -1.34 25.96 3.65
C ARG A 70 -1.52 27.07 4.69
N LYS A 71 -1.53 26.71 5.98
CA LYS A 71 -1.64 27.70 7.09
C LYS A 71 -0.49 28.71 7.10
N ILE A 72 0.73 28.26 6.81
CA ILE A 72 1.89 29.16 6.73
C ILE A 72 1.78 30.07 5.51
N CYS A 73 1.38 29.55 4.35
CA CYS A 73 1.16 30.35 3.13
C CYS A 73 0.08 31.42 3.35
N GLU A 74 -0.99 31.10 4.07
CA GLU A 74 -2.04 32.06 4.44
C GLU A 74 -1.47 33.23 5.28
N ARG A 75 -0.61 32.93 6.27
CA ARG A 75 0.07 33.96 7.06
C ARG A 75 1.00 34.84 6.22
N ILE A 76 1.74 34.23 5.27
CA ILE A 76 2.59 34.96 4.33
C ILE A 76 1.75 35.84 3.44
N PHE A 77 0.63 35.37 2.93
CA PHE A 77 -0.31 36.17 2.13
C PHE A 77 -0.84 37.39 2.91
N ILE A 78 -1.24 37.19 4.16
CA ILE A 78 -1.67 38.30 5.03
C ILE A 78 -0.55 39.32 5.19
N SER A 79 0.70 38.85 5.43
CA SER A 79 1.86 39.76 5.53
C SER A 79 2.08 40.57 4.24
N GLN A 80 1.99 39.98 3.07
CA GLN A 80 2.11 40.66 1.78
C GLN A 80 0.95 41.65 1.54
N MET A 81 -0.26 41.29 1.93
CA MET A 81 -1.41 42.22 1.87
C MET A 81 -1.23 43.45 2.76
N GLN A 82 -0.64 43.29 3.96
CA GLN A 82 -0.34 44.43 4.82
C GLN A 82 0.74 45.32 4.20
N LYS A 83 1.78 44.75 3.59
CA LYS A 83 2.79 45.51 2.84
C LYS A 83 2.16 46.37 1.73
N TYR A 84 1.29 45.79 0.93
CA TYR A 84 0.59 46.49 -0.14
C TYR A 84 -0.30 47.63 0.40
N LYS A 85 -1.04 47.37 1.49
CA LYS A 85 -1.83 48.42 2.16
C LYS A 85 -0.97 49.57 2.66
N VAL A 86 0.17 49.30 3.26
CA VAL A 86 1.12 50.29 3.73
C VAL A 86 1.63 51.16 2.57
N GLN A 87 2.05 50.55 1.46
CA GLN A 87 2.53 51.25 0.28
C GLN A 87 1.51 52.25 -0.23
N ASN A 88 0.25 51.85 -0.40
CA ASN A 88 -0.82 52.71 -0.88
C ASN A 88 -1.23 53.79 0.15
N MET A 89 -1.01 53.55 1.44
CA MET A 89 -1.36 54.49 2.50
C MET A 89 -0.30 55.58 2.68
N ILE A 90 0.97 55.25 2.56
CA ILE A 90 2.08 56.18 2.81
C ILE A 90 2.08 57.35 1.84
N GLU A 91 1.89 57.10 0.55
CA GLU A 91 1.83 58.15 -0.47
C GLU A 91 0.75 59.18 -0.10
N ARG A 92 -0.44 58.70 0.25
CA ARG A 92 -1.56 59.55 0.67
C ARG A 92 -1.32 60.30 1.98
N LEU A 93 -0.60 59.69 2.94
CA LEU A 93 -0.27 60.33 4.22
C LEU A 93 0.70 61.51 4.03
N ILE A 94 1.69 61.33 3.18
CA ILE A 94 2.72 62.36 2.93
C ILE A 94 2.20 63.50 2.07
N GLU A 95 1.34 63.22 1.09
CA GLU A 95 0.71 64.22 0.23
C GLU A 95 -0.30 65.10 1.01
N ASN A 96 -1.12 64.49 1.89
CA ASN A 96 -2.17 65.21 2.61
C ASN A 96 -1.69 66.07 3.78
N LYS A 97 -0.41 65.98 4.17
CA LYS A 97 0.25 66.77 5.27
C LYS A 97 -0.53 66.74 6.61
N LYS A 98 -1.45 65.81 6.84
CA LYS A 98 -2.24 65.71 8.08
C LYS A 98 -1.82 64.47 8.85
N ILE A 99 -1.34 64.64 10.07
CA ILE A 99 -1.04 63.56 11.00
C ILE A 99 -2.37 63.07 11.61
N LYS A 100 -2.83 61.91 11.23
CA LYS A 100 -4.02 61.22 11.77
C LYS A 100 -3.65 59.87 12.35
N PRO A 101 -4.38 59.40 13.37
CA PRO A 101 -4.19 58.05 13.87
C PRO A 101 -4.37 57.03 12.76
N ILE A 102 -3.40 56.09 12.63
CA ILE A 102 -3.38 55.07 11.58
C ILE A 102 -4.26 53.90 12.04
N LYS A 103 -5.30 53.57 11.26
CA LYS A 103 -6.14 52.42 11.52
C LYS A 103 -5.40 51.13 11.19
N MET A 104 -5.16 50.29 12.19
CA MET A 104 -4.53 48.97 12.06
C MET A 104 -5.58 47.86 12.12
N SER A 105 -5.47 46.88 11.24
CA SER A 105 -6.28 45.66 11.31
C SER A 105 -5.75 44.76 12.40
N THR A 106 -6.60 44.04 13.10
CA THR A 106 -6.22 43.02 14.07
C THR A 106 -5.45 41.86 13.41
N ASN A 107 -5.83 41.53 12.19
CA ASN A 107 -5.18 40.49 11.40
C ASN A 107 -3.98 41.05 10.63
N GLY A 108 -2.78 40.53 10.90
CA GLY A 108 -1.53 41.00 10.31
C GLY A 108 -0.99 42.31 10.92
N LYS A 109 -1.27 42.56 12.20
CA LYS A 109 -0.85 43.79 12.94
C LYS A 109 0.67 43.95 12.95
N TYR A 110 1.44 42.88 13.25
CA TYR A 110 2.91 42.96 13.32
C TYR A 110 3.57 43.24 11.96
N PRO A 111 3.27 42.51 10.86
CA PRO A 111 3.75 42.88 9.53
C PRO A 111 3.38 44.33 9.13
N PHE A 112 2.20 44.78 9.48
CA PHE A 112 1.78 46.17 9.20
C PHE A 112 2.68 47.19 9.91
N ILE A 113 2.96 47.00 11.20
CA ILE A 113 3.81 47.90 11.99
C ILE A 113 5.23 47.91 11.45
N GLU A 114 5.79 46.73 11.14
CA GLU A 114 7.12 46.61 10.54
C GLU A 114 7.22 47.40 9.21
N TYR A 115 6.33 47.10 8.27
CA TYR A 115 6.36 47.74 6.94
C TYR A 115 6.10 49.23 7.02
N MET A 116 5.20 49.69 7.92
CA MET A 116 4.89 51.10 8.12
C MET A 116 6.12 51.85 8.66
N SER A 117 6.74 51.38 9.72
CA SER A 117 7.95 51.98 10.29
C SER A 117 9.11 52.04 9.30
N TYR A 118 9.35 50.92 8.59
CA TYR A 118 10.38 50.86 7.54
C TYR A 118 10.12 51.87 6.43
N SER A 119 8.90 51.93 5.94
CA SER A 119 8.54 52.82 4.84
C SER A 119 8.58 54.30 5.25
N LEU A 120 8.14 54.66 6.47
CA LEU A 120 8.26 56.04 6.97
C LEU A 120 9.74 56.46 7.13
N LYS A 121 10.62 55.55 7.63
CA LYS A 121 12.06 55.82 7.72
C LYS A 121 12.68 56.10 6.34
N ARG A 122 12.22 55.49 5.26
CA ARG A 122 12.72 55.73 3.90
C ARG A 122 12.46 57.14 3.39
N TYR A 123 11.44 57.83 3.89
CA TYR A 123 11.14 59.22 3.54
C TYR A 123 11.98 60.25 4.33
N GLY A 124 12.86 59.80 5.22
CA GLY A 124 13.81 60.62 5.98
C GLY A 124 13.11 61.75 6.73
N LYS A 125 13.60 62.98 6.63
CA LYS A 125 13.06 64.16 7.33
C LYS A 125 11.55 64.40 7.10
N LYS A 126 11.03 64.04 5.92
CA LYS A 126 9.57 64.20 5.63
C LYS A 126 8.72 63.13 6.33
N GLY A 127 9.29 61.93 6.56
CA GLY A 127 8.61 60.84 7.24
C GLY A 127 8.68 60.88 8.75
N GLN A 128 9.64 61.62 9.33
CA GLN A 128 9.94 61.60 10.77
C GLN A 128 8.73 62.01 11.65
N PRO A 129 7.98 63.11 11.37
CA PRO A 129 6.82 63.47 12.20
C PRO A 129 5.72 62.40 12.22
N TYR A 130 5.56 61.67 11.12
CA TYR A 130 4.61 60.55 11.04
C TYR A 130 5.10 59.30 11.75
N LEU A 131 6.42 59.09 11.75
CA LEU A 131 7.05 57.98 12.48
C LEU A 131 6.89 58.19 13.98
N ASP A 132 7.18 59.38 14.49
CA ASP A 132 7.08 59.72 15.91
C ASP A 132 5.63 59.55 16.41
N ALA A 133 4.65 60.05 15.66
CA ALA A 133 3.23 59.85 15.98
C ALA A 133 2.79 58.40 15.91
N PHE A 134 3.34 57.64 14.97
CA PHE A 134 3.08 56.21 14.84
C PHE A 134 3.71 55.38 15.98
N GLU A 135 4.92 55.76 16.39
CA GLU A 135 5.60 55.17 17.54
C GLU A 135 4.82 55.39 18.84
N GLU A 136 4.33 56.63 19.06
CA GLU A 136 3.46 56.92 20.19
C GLU A 136 2.17 56.09 20.18
N GLN A 137 1.58 55.85 19.00
CA GLN A 137 0.41 55.01 18.85
C GLN A 137 0.69 53.56 19.16
N VAL A 138 1.83 53.01 18.75
CA VAL A 138 2.27 51.64 19.03
C VAL A 138 2.59 51.48 20.52
N ASN A 139 3.26 52.46 21.13
CA ASN A 139 3.57 52.49 22.56
C ASN A 139 2.30 52.49 23.45
N LYS A 140 1.25 53.23 23.05
CA LYS A 140 -0.08 53.19 23.71
C LYS A 140 -0.74 51.81 23.69
N MET A 141 -0.28 50.91 22.80
CA MET A 141 -0.75 49.51 22.74
C MET A 141 0.11 48.57 23.61
N GLY A 142 1.04 49.10 24.40
CA GLY A 142 1.92 48.35 25.28
C GLY A 142 3.05 47.59 24.56
N MET A 143 3.49 48.09 23.39
CA MET A 143 4.57 47.43 22.58
C MET A 143 5.49 48.53 22.04
N THR A 144 6.77 48.21 21.85
CA THR A 144 7.70 49.05 21.11
C THR A 144 7.84 48.56 19.66
N ILE A 145 8.14 49.49 18.73
CA ILE A 145 8.37 49.12 17.30
C ILE A 145 9.51 48.10 17.19
N SER A 146 10.57 48.24 17.98
CA SER A 146 11.71 47.32 17.95
C SER A 146 11.33 45.90 18.38
N GLU A 147 10.52 45.76 19.43
CA GLU A 147 10.01 44.44 19.85
C GLU A 147 9.16 43.79 18.77
N VAL A 148 8.27 44.59 18.12
CA VAL A 148 7.42 44.06 17.05
C VAL A 148 8.25 43.62 15.84
N ILE A 149 9.26 44.38 15.44
CA ILE A 149 10.16 43.99 14.33
C ILE A 149 10.93 42.73 14.65
N ASN A 150 11.52 42.64 15.84
CA ASN A 150 12.27 41.44 16.27
C ASN A 150 11.36 40.22 16.29
N ARG A 151 10.14 40.33 16.78
CA ARG A 151 9.15 39.28 16.81
C ARG A 151 8.74 38.81 15.40
N GLU A 152 8.48 39.75 14.49
CA GLU A 152 8.12 39.38 13.11
C GLU A 152 9.29 38.71 12.37
N HIS A 153 10.54 39.19 12.57
CA HIS A 153 11.73 38.52 12.01
C HIS A 153 11.90 37.10 12.54
N PHE A 154 11.68 36.91 13.85
CA PHE A 154 11.70 35.59 14.45
C PHE A 154 10.60 34.69 13.84
N ASP A 155 9.37 35.20 13.74
CA ASP A 155 8.24 34.47 13.16
C ASP A 155 8.46 34.13 11.68
N ILE A 156 9.13 34.99 10.92
CA ILE A 156 9.54 34.72 9.52
C ILE A 156 10.56 33.60 9.47
N ALA A 157 11.56 33.60 10.37
CA ALA A 157 12.58 32.56 10.42
C ALA A 157 11.96 31.19 10.78
N VAL A 158 11.07 31.15 11.78
CA VAL A 158 10.32 29.95 12.17
C VAL A 158 9.48 29.42 11.01
N ARG A 159 8.72 30.30 10.32
CA ARG A 159 7.90 29.92 9.16
C ARG A 159 8.76 29.30 8.03
N LYS A 160 9.91 29.89 7.73
CA LYS A 160 10.84 29.35 6.72
C LYS A 160 11.36 27.95 7.11
N LEU A 161 11.70 27.76 8.37
CA LEU A 161 12.17 26.46 8.89
C LEU A 161 11.05 25.42 8.84
N SER A 162 9.86 25.77 9.30
CA SER A 162 8.69 24.88 9.29
C SER A 162 8.30 24.43 7.86
N ILE A 163 8.36 25.33 6.87
CA ILE A 163 8.13 24.97 5.46
C ILE A 163 9.20 24.02 4.97
N LYS A 164 10.49 24.30 5.26
CA LYS A 164 11.60 23.41 4.88
C LYS A 164 11.40 22.02 5.49
N ASN A 165 11.09 21.95 6.78
CA ASN A 165 10.84 20.70 7.48
C ASN A 165 9.68 19.92 6.82
N ALA A 166 8.53 20.60 6.59
CA ALA A 166 7.36 19.97 6.02
C ALA A 166 7.63 19.41 4.60
N ILE A 167 8.29 20.18 3.72
CA ILE A 167 8.63 19.73 2.36
C ILE A 167 9.61 18.55 2.41
N THR A 168 10.60 18.61 3.29
CA THR A 168 11.58 17.53 3.44
C THR A 168 10.90 16.25 3.95
N SER A 169 10.01 16.37 4.93
CA SER A 169 9.27 15.25 5.50
C SER A 169 8.27 14.64 4.51
N ILE A 170 7.60 15.44 3.66
CA ILE A 170 6.74 14.90 2.58
C ILE A 170 7.56 14.02 1.63
N LYS A 171 8.75 14.49 1.23
CA LYS A 171 9.64 13.70 0.36
C LYS A 171 10.17 12.45 1.05
N LEU A 172 10.47 12.54 2.33
CA LEU A 172 10.97 11.41 3.11
C LEU A 172 9.88 10.33 3.26
N ILE A 173 8.67 10.72 3.67
CA ILE A 173 7.53 9.80 3.85
C ILE A 173 7.20 9.06 2.55
N SER A 174 7.37 9.72 1.38
CA SER A 174 7.20 9.05 0.09
C SER A 174 8.24 7.97 -0.20
N ARG A 175 9.35 7.94 0.54
CA ARG A 175 10.46 6.99 0.37
C ARG A 175 10.56 5.99 1.53
N ILE A 176 9.91 6.27 2.64
CA ILE A 176 9.88 5.35 3.79
C ILE A 176 9.11 4.10 3.39
N ASP A 177 9.67 2.95 3.70
CA ASP A 177 8.93 1.70 3.66
C ASP A 177 7.94 1.64 4.84
N ILE A 178 6.73 2.15 4.57
CA ILE A 178 5.64 2.14 5.56
C ILE A 178 5.31 0.71 5.99
N ASN A 179 5.54 -0.29 5.13
CA ASN A 179 5.31 -1.69 5.48
C ASN A 179 6.28 -2.16 6.56
N GLN A 180 7.51 -1.64 6.59
CA GLN A 180 8.46 -1.97 7.65
C GLN A 180 8.04 -1.38 9.00
N ILE A 181 7.56 -0.13 9.01
CA ILE A 181 7.02 0.50 10.23
C ILE A 181 5.78 -0.27 10.69
N PHE A 182 4.89 -0.61 9.76
CA PHE A 182 3.68 -1.38 10.03
C PHE A 182 4.01 -2.69 10.76
N ARG A 183 4.96 -3.48 10.26
CA ARG A 183 5.37 -4.75 10.86
C ARG A 183 5.87 -4.62 12.30
N ASN A 184 6.57 -3.55 12.60
CA ASN A 184 7.11 -3.33 13.94
C ASN A 184 6.05 -2.85 14.94
N VAL A 185 4.96 -2.27 14.43
CA VAL A 185 3.91 -1.62 15.23
C VAL A 185 2.63 -2.46 15.29
N ASP A 186 2.36 -3.33 14.30
CA ASP A 186 1.12 -4.09 14.22
C ASP A 186 1.10 -5.30 15.16
N GLU A 187 0.19 -5.29 16.10
CA GLU A 187 -0.03 -6.36 17.08
C GLU A 187 -0.49 -7.67 16.39
N VAL A 188 -1.27 -7.58 15.32
CA VAL A 188 -1.71 -8.76 14.55
C VAL A 188 -0.52 -9.45 13.91
N GLU A 189 0.39 -8.70 13.30
CA GLU A 189 1.64 -9.23 12.74
C GLU A 189 2.48 -9.91 13.82
N ARG A 190 2.57 -9.31 15.02
CA ARG A 190 3.28 -9.88 16.16
C ARG A 190 2.70 -11.22 16.61
N ILE A 191 1.37 -11.35 16.61
CA ILE A 191 0.69 -12.60 16.95
C ILE A 191 0.95 -13.66 15.88
N LEU A 192 0.79 -13.32 14.60
CA LEU A 192 0.99 -14.27 13.50
C LEU A 192 2.44 -14.73 13.34
N ASN A 193 3.42 -13.93 13.75
CA ASN A 193 4.83 -14.32 13.79
C ASN A 193 5.11 -15.46 14.80
N GLN A 194 4.16 -15.75 15.71
CA GLN A 194 4.22 -16.90 16.62
C GLN A 194 3.69 -18.21 15.98
N ASP A 195 3.51 -18.22 14.65
CA ASP A 195 3.07 -19.40 13.89
C ASP A 195 3.79 -20.69 14.33
N PRO A 196 3.09 -21.72 14.84
CA PRO A 196 3.72 -22.95 15.31
C PRO A 196 4.47 -23.72 14.21
N ALA A 197 4.07 -23.52 12.95
CA ALA A 197 4.77 -24.11 11.81
C ALA A 197 6.06 -23.36 11.43
N GLY A 198 6.29 -22.14 11.96
CA GLY A 198 7.43 -21.29 11.64
C GLY A 198 7.48 -20.79 10.19
N VAL A 199 6.39 -20.96 9.44
CA VAL A 199 6.32 -20.64 8.01
C VAL A 199 6.02 -19.16 7.78
N TYR A 200 5.16 -18.59 8.60
CA TYR A 200 4.66 -17.21 8.41
C TYR A 200 5.81 -16.17 8.36
N ILE A 201 6.80 -16.30 9.23
CA ILE A 201 7.93 -15.38 9.31
C ILE A 201 8.76 -15.33 8.02
N ASN A 202 8.79 -16.44 7.28
CA ASN A 202 9.55 -16.61 6.04
C ASN A 202 8.72 -16.33 4.78
N MET A 203 7.48 -15.86 4.93
CA MET A 203 6.63 -15.53 3.78
C MET A 203 7.02 -14.23 3.12
N THR A 204 6.74 -14.13 1.80
CA THR A 204 6.88 -12.86 1.08
C THR A 204 5.94 -11.80 1.63
N GLU A 205 6.34 -10.53 1.53
CA GLU A 205 5.55 -9.38 1.97
C GLU A 205 4.15 -9.34 1.37
N ALA A 206 4.04 -9.67 0.08
CA ALA A 206 2.75 -9.76 -0.59
C ALA A 206 1.84 -10.82 0.03
N THR A 207 2.41 -11.96 0.45
CA THR A 207 1.66 -13.03 1.12
C THR A 207 1.20 -12.60 2.51
N LYS A 208 2.08 -11.99 3.30
CA LYS A 208 1.72 -11.46 4.63
C LYS A 208 0.61 -10.41 4.53
N SER A 209 0.74 -9.46 3.61
CA SER A 209 -0.30 -8.45 3.37
C SER A 209 -1.64 -9.08 2.94
N TYR A 210 -1.59 -10.17 2.17
CA TYR A 210 -2.78 -10.92 1.81
C TYR A 210 -3.45 -11.56 3.04
N TYR A 211 -2.69 -12.17 3.95
CA TYR A 211 -3.22 -12.76 5.19
C TYR A 211 -3.85 -11.69 6.07
N LEU A 212 -3.18 -10.56 6.27
CA LEU A 212 -3.70 -9.42 7.03
C LEU A 212 -4.99 -8.88 6.42
N SER A 213 -5.07 -8.77 5.09
CA SER A 213 -6.29 -8.34 4.39
C SER A 213 -7.47 -9.30 4.58
N GLU A 214 -7.19 -10.61 4.68
CA GLU A 214 -8.22 -11.61 4.96
C GLU A 214 -8.70 -11.55 6.42
N ILE A 215 -7.82 -11.34 7.39
CA ILE A 215 -8.20 -11.08 8.79
C ILE A 215 -9.08 -9.84 8.88
N LEU A 216 -8.69 -8.75 8.23
CA LEU A 216 -9.50 -7.53 8.15
C LEU A 216 -10.88 -7.80 7.53
N ARG A 217 -10.94 -8.65 6.48
CA ARG A 217 -12.20 -9.04 5.86
C ARG A 217 -13.11 -9.86 6.80
N ILE A 218 -12.50 -10.73 7.61
CA ILE A 218 -13.23 -11.49 8.64
C ILE A 218 -13.73 -10.54 9.73
N SER A 219 -12.87 -9.65 10.24
CA SER A 219 -13.22 -8.63 11.24
C SER A 219 -14.42 -7.79 10.81
N ARG A 220 -14.43 -7.28 9.59
CA ARG A 220 -15.56 -6.49 9.06
C ARG A 220 -16.85 -7.28 8.96
N LYS A 221 -16.79 -8.58 8.66
CA LYS A 221 -17.98 -9.44 8.58
C LYS A 221 -18.54 -9.82 9.95
N THR A 222 -17.65 -10.12 10.90
CA THR A 222 -18.00 -10.59 12.22
C THR A 222 -18.18 -9.46 13.23
N LYS A 223 -17.66 -8.26 12.94
CA LYS A 223 -17.56 -7.09 13.82
C LYS A 223 -16.69 -7.34 15.07
N LEU A 224 -15.81 -8.33 15.02
CA LEU A 224 -14.83 -8.63 16.05
C LEU A 224 -13.51 -7.93 15.76
N SER A 225 -12.66 -7.72 16.80
CA SER A 225 -11.36 -7.08 16.61
C SER A 225 -10.40 -7.99 15.83
N GLU A 226 -9.51 -7.38 15.07
CA GLU A 226 -8.49 -8.07 14.27
C GLU A 226 -7.53 -8.87 15.16
N ILE A 227 -7.18 -8.30 16.31
CA ILE A 227 -6.32 -8.94 17.33
C ILE A 227 -6.99 -10.22 17.86
N PHE A 228 -8.25 -10.15 18.25
CA PHE A 228 -8.98 -11.31 18.74
C PHE A 228 -9.02 -12.44 17.70
N ILE A 229 -9.25 -12.10 16.43
CA ILE A 229 -9.27 -13.09 15.34
C ILE A 229 -7.89 -13.73 15.18
N ALA A 230 -6.81 -12.94 15.24
CA ALA A 230 -5.44 -13.45 15.13
C ALA A 230 -5.07 -14.38 16.32
N GLU A 231 -5.49 -14.03 17.53
CA GLU A 231 -5.33 -14.86 18.73
C GLU A 231 -6.06 -16.20 18.59
N GLU A 232 -7.31 -16.20 18.12
CA GLU A 232 -8.07 -17.43 17.89
C GLU A 232 -7.45 -18.30 16.79
N VAL A 233 -6.93 -17.71 15.71
CA VAL A 233 -6.16 -18.42 14.69
C VAL A 233 -4.95 -19.11 15.31
N LEU A 234 -4.20 -18.40 16.16
CA LEU A 234 -3.03 -18.97 16.85
C LEU A 234 -3.42 -20.08 17.84
N VAL A 235 -4.52 -19.94 18.55
CA VAL A 235 -5.05 -20.98 19.46
C VAL A 235 -5.41 -22.25 18.68
N LEU A 236 -6.11 -22.12 17.55
CA LEU A 236 -6.49 -23.24 16.70
C LEU A 236 -5.26 -23.94 16.10
N SER A 237 -4.27 -23.19 15.62
CA SER A 237 -3.04 -23.75 15.07
C SER A 237 -2.20 -24.48 16.12
N LYS A 238 -2.17 -24.01 17.37
CA LYS A 238 -1.49 -24.69 18.49
C LYS A 238 -2.19 -25.99 18.93
N LYS A 239 -3.51 -26.08 18.80
CA LYS A 239 -4.27 -27.29 19.15
C LYS A 239 -4.03 -28.46 18.19
N SER A 240 -3.55 -28.21 17.00
CA SER A 240 -3.38 -29.22 15.92
C SER A 240 -1.96 -29.81 15.95
N GLU A 241 -1.68 -30.72 16.88
CA GLU A 241 -0.33 -31.25 17.09
C GLU A 241 0.13 -32.24 15.99
N ASP A 242 -0.78 -32.98 15.39
CA ASP A 242 -0.47 -34.09 14.49
C ASP A 242 -0.42 -33.75 13.00
N ASP A 243 -0.98 -32.61 12.58
CA ASP A 243 -1.09 -32.24 11.16
C ASP A 243 -0.28 -30.97 10.88
N ILE A 244 0.84 -31.15 10.15
CA ILE A 244 1.76 -30.07 9.76
C ILE A 244 1.01 -28.94 9.04
N LYS A 245 0.02 -29.26 8.20
CA LYS A 245 -0.78 -28.29 7.45
C LYS A 245 -1.63 -27.42 8.40
N LYS A 246 -2.23 -28.06 9.42
CA LYS A 246 -3.08 -27.36 10.40
C LYS A 246 -2.30 -26.57 11.45
N LYS A 247 -1.02 -26.89 11.66
CA LYS A 247 -0.14 -26.08 12.51
C LYS A 247 0.10 -24.68 11.95
N HIS A 248 0.00 -24.51 10.64
CA HIS A 248 0.23 -23.21 10.01
C HIS A 248 -1.00 -22.30 10.12
N VAL A 249 -0.81 -21.08 10.60
CA VAL A 249 -1.87 -20.05 10.75
C VAL A 249 -2.65 -19.79 9.45
N GLY A 250 -1.98 -19.90 8.31
CA GLY A 250 -2.60 -19.74 6.98
C GLY A 250 -3.72 -20.70 6.68
N TYR A 251 -3.71 -21.91 7.24
CA TYR A 251 -4.77 -22.89 7.09
C TYR A 251 -6.13 -22.33 7.54
N TYR A 252 -6.14 -21.60 8.67
CA TYR A 252 -7.36 -21.01 9.24
C TYR A 252 -7.71 -19.65 8.62
N ILE A 253 -6.76 -18.94 8.01
CA ILE A 253 -7.01 -17.62 7.42
C ILE A 253 -7.55 -17.71 5.99
N ILE A 254 -6.95 -18.59 5.14
CA ILE A 254 -7.21 -18.60 3.69
C ILE A 254 -7.64 -19.96 3.14
N ASP A 255 -7.47 -21.05 3.88
CA ASP A 255 -7.72 -22.41 3.42
C ASP A 255 -8.98 -23.04 4.07
N GLU A 256 -9.05 -24.36 4.10
CA GLU A 256 -10.21 -25.14 4.57
C GLU A 256 -10.59 -24.84 6.03
N GLY A 257 -9.61 -24.59 6.90
CA GLY A 257 -9.81 -24.23 8.31
C GLY A 257 -10.52 -22.89 8.56
N LYS A 258 -10.69 -22.08 7.51
CA LYS A 258 -11.37 -20.78 7.62
C LYS A 258 -12.81 -20.88 8.15
N ASN A 259 -13.50 -21.95 7.78
CA ASN A 259 -14.86 -22.16 8.26
C ASN A 259 -14.87 -22.52 9.75
N GLU A 260 -13.94 -23.37 10.19
CA GLU A 260 -13.73 -23.72 11.58
C GLU A 260 -13.45 -22.49 12.44
N LEU A 261 -12.54 -21.61 11.97
CA LEU A 261 -12.29 -20.32 12.63
C LEU A 261 -13.58 -19.50 12.78
N ILE A 262 -14.34 -19.32 11.69
CA ILE A 262 -15.53 -18.47 11.73
C ILE A 262 -16.63 -19.11 12.61
N GLU A 263 -16.77 -20.42 12.61
CA GLU A 263 -17.67 -21.14 13.51
C GLU A 263 -17.28 -20.94 14.98
N THR A 264 -15.99 -21.04 15.29
CA THR A 264 -15.46 -20.84 16.65
C THR A 264 -15.71 -19.41 17.15
N ILE A 265 -15.40 -18.38 16.34
CA ILE A 265 -15.53 -16.99 16.77
C ILE A 265 -16.97 -16.46 16.77
N THR A 266 -17.87 -17.06 15.99
CA THR A 266 -19.27 -16.60 15.87
C THR A 266 -20.27 -17.49 16.57
N ASN A 267 -19.88 -18.69 17.02
CA ASN A 267 -20.75 -19.75 17.52
C ASN A 267 -21.91 -20.10 16.56
N LYS A 268 -21.72 -19.87 15.26
CA LYS A 268 -22.72 -20.15 14.22
C LYS A 268 -22.13 -21.09 13.19
N LYS A 269 -22.83 -22.21 12.95
CA LYS A 269 -22.46 -23.11 11.84
C LYS A 269 -22.63 -22.39 10.51
N ILE A 270 -21.55 -22.39 9.70
CA ILE A 270 -21.57 -21.82 8.37
C ILE A 270 -21.85 -22.93 7.36
N PHE A 271 -22.92 -22.79 6.62
CA PHE A 271 -23.18 -23.64 5.48
C PHE A 271 -22.30 -23.20 4.30
N THR A 272 -21.23 -23.95 4.04
CA THR A 272 -20.40 -23.78 2.86
C THR A 272 -20.65 -24.90 1.88
N LEU A 273 -20.89 -24.53 0.62
CA LEU A 273 -20.94 -25.51 -0.48
C LEU A 273 -19.56 -26.13 -0.65
N LYS A 274 -19.47 -27.47 -0.57
CA LYS A 274 -18.25 -28.22 -0.91
C LYS A 274 -17.83 -27.89 -2.33
N GLU A 275 -16.54 -27.98 -2.65
CA GLU A 275 -16.03 -27.67 -3.99
C GLU A 275 -16.70 -28.52 -5.08
N ASP A 276 -16.94 -29.79 -4.81
CA ASP A 276 -17.70 -30.69 -5.70
C ASP A 276 -19.11 -30.16 -5.98
N SER A 277 -19.76 -29.55 -4.99
CA SER A 277 -21.09 -28.96 -5.17
C SER A 277 -21.05 -27.71 -6.05
N LYS A 278 -19.99 -26.92 -5.96
CA LYS A 278 -19.79 -25.73 -6.82
C LYS A 278 -19.57 -26.16 -8.27
N ALA A 279 -18.76 -27.19 -8.52
CA ALA A 279 -18.54 -27.75 -9.84
C ALA A 279 -19.85 -28.29 -10.44
N LYS A 280 -20.65 -29.02 -9.65
CA LYS A 280 -21.97 -29.50 -10.08
C LYS A 280 -22.92 -28.35 -10.40
N ILE A 281 -23.00 -27.33 -9.59
CA ILE A 281 -23.84 -26.15 -9.86
C ILE A 281 -23.41 -25.46 -11.15
N TYR A 282 -22.11 -25.26 -11.36
CA TYR A 282 -21.57 -24.70 -12.60
C TYR A 282 -22.01 -25.50 -13.83
N THR A 283 -21.87 -26.82 -13.79
CA THR A 283 -22.30 -27.70 -14.86
C THR A 283 -23.81 -27.66 -15.10
N ILE A 284 -24.59 -27.67 -14.01
CA ILE A 284 -26.06 -27.55 -14.09
C ILE A 284 -26.47 -26.21 -14.72
N CYS A 285 -25.82 -25.10 -14.36
CA CYS A 285 -26.12 -23.79 -14.97
C CYS A 285 -25.85 -23.77 -16.48
N ILE A 286 -24.79 -24.43 -16.95
CA ILE A 286 -24.50 -24.54 -18.40
C ILE A 286 -25.62 -25.30 -19.10
N TYR A 287 -25.98 -26.48 -18.62
CA TYR A 287 -27.03 -27.28 -19.25
C TYR A 287 -28.42 -26.61 -19.19
N LEU A 288 -28.73 -25.95 -18.07
CA LEU A 288 -29.99 -25.21 -17.94
C LEU A 288 -30.06 -24.05 -18.95
N LEU A 289 -28.99 -23.28 -19.09
CA LEU A 289 -28.91 -22.18 -20.06
C LEU A 289 -28.99 -22.73 -21.50
N ALA A 290 -28.26 -23.80 -21.80
CA ALA A 290 -28.30 -24.44 -23.11
C ALA A 290 -29.70 -24.98 -23.43
N PHE A 291 -30.40 -25.57 -22.45
CA PHE A 291 -31.78 -26.02 -22.60
C PHE A 291 -32.72 -24.87 -22.92
N ILE A 292 -32.65 -23.77 -22.18
CA ILE A 292 -33.47 -22.57 -22.42
C ILE A 292 -33.24 -22.05 -23.85
N ILE A 293 -31.99 -21.90 -24.29
CA ILE A 293 -31.65 -21.44 -25.63
C ILE A 293 -32.13 -22.41 -26.67
N SER A 294 -32.03 -23.74 -26.45
CA SER A 294 -32.51 -24.77 -27.38
C SER A 294 -34.05 -24.73 -27.57
N VAL A 295 -34.80 -24.52 -26.48
CA VAL A 295 -36.27 -24.37 -26.53
C VAL A 295 -36.64 -23.12 -27.31
N LEU A 296 -35.96 -22.01 -27.15
CA LEU A 296 -36.16 -20.79 -27.91
C LEU A 296 -35.80 -20.97 -29.38
N ALA A 297 -34.69 -21.64 -29.69
CA ALA A 297 -34.28 -21.96 -31.06
C ALA A 297 -35.29 -22.88 -31.76
N PHE A 298 -35.83 -23.89 -31.07
CA PHE A 298 -36.85 -24.78 -31.59
C PHE A 298 -38.14 -24.02 -32.01
N ARG A 299 -38.50 -22.98 -31.26
CA ARG A 299 -39.64 -22.10 -31.63
C ARG A 299 -39.44 -21.34 -32.92
N ILE A 300 -38.19 -21.06 -33.31
CA ILE A 300 -37.83 -20.23 -34.48
C ILE A 300 -37.52 -21.13 -35.69
N VAL A 301 -36.73 -22.21 -35.50
CA VAL A 301 -36.10 -22.98 -36.57
C VAL A 301 -36.61 -24.43 -36.68
N ASN A 302 -37.59 -24.82 -35.83
CA ASN A 302 -38.17 -26.17 -35.77
C ASN A 302 -37.10 -27.29 -35.64
N CYS A 303 -37.22 -28.36 -36.38
CA CYS A 303 -36.33 -29.53 -36.29
C CYS A 303 -34.84 -29.23 -36.57
N ILE A 304 -34.53 -28.13 -37.26
CA ILE A 304 -33.13 -27.74 -37.50
C ILE A 304 -32.43 -27.35 -36.19
N ALA A 305 -33.19 -26.99 -35.12
CA ALA A 305 -32.65 -26.69 -33.80
C ALA A 305 -31.84 -27.86 -33.22
N VAL A 306 -32.09 -29.11 -33.61
CA VAL A 306 -31.34 -30.30 -33.18
C VAL A 306 -29.88 -30.21 -33.64
N LEU A 307 -29.62 -29.72 -34.86
CA LEU A 307 -28.26 -29.53 -35.39
C LEU A 307 -27.52 -28.40 -34.68
N LEU A 308 -28.25 -27.47 -34.04
CA LEU A 308 -27.67 -26.36 -33.30
C LEU A 308 -27.34 -26.69 -31.84
N ILE A 309 -27.64 -27.88 -31.33
CA ILE A 309 -27.40 -28.24 -29.92
C ILE A 309 -25.94 -28.08 -29.54
N ILE A 310 -24.99 -28.52 -30.36
CA ILE A 310 -23.54 -28.40 -30.08
C ILE A 310 -23.11 -26.93 -30.00
N PRO A 311 -23.38 -26.06 -31.01
CA PRO A 311 -23.06 -24.63 -30.91
C PRO A 311 -23.79 -23.92 -29.75
N ILE A 312 -25.00 -24.33 -29.41
CA ILE A 312 -25.75 -23.77 -28.27
C ILE A 312 -25.07 -24.10 -26.94
N ILE A 313 -24.66 -25.36 -26.74
CA ILE A 313 -23.91 -25.76 -25.52
C ILE A 313 -22.58 -24.99 -25.41
N ASN A 314 -21.88 -24.85 -26.54
CA ASN A 314 -20.63 -24.08 -26.57
C ASN A 314 -20.86 -22.60 -26.21
N SER A 315 -21.87 -21.97 -26.79
CA SER A 315 -22.24 -20.58 -26.47
C SER A 315 -22.68 -20.40 -25.05
N ALA A 316 -23.47 -21.34 -24.50
CA ALA A 316 -23.88 -21.33 -23.10
C ALA A 316 -22.67 -21.44 -22.15
N THR A 317 -21.70 -22.31 -22.50
CA THR A 317 -20.45 -22.48 -21.75
C THR A 317 -19.68 -21.17 -21.72
N HIS A 318 -19.49 -20.51 -22.86
CA HIS A 318 -18.78 -19.22 -22.93
C HIS A 318 -19.47 -18.13 -22.12
N ILE A 319 -20.79 -18.05 -22.16
CA ILE A 319 -21.56 -17.07 -21.37
C ILE A 319 -21.37 -17.31 -19.86
N ILE A 320 -21.58 -18.54 -19.41
CA ILE A 320 -21.41 -18.89 -17.98
C ILE A 320 -19.97 -18.67 -17.54
N GLN A 321 -18.99 -19.09 -18.35
CA GLN A 321 -17.57 -18.88 -18.06
C GLN A 321 -17.23 -17.38 -17.96
N TYR A 322 -17.74 -16.55 -18.83
CA TYR A 322 -17.58 -15.09 -18.76
C TYR A 322 -18.14 -14.52 -17.46
N ILE A 323 -19.37 -14.92 -17.09
CA ILE A 323 -19.99 -14.45 -15.84
C ILE A 323 -19.17 -14.90 -14.63
N VAL A 324 -18.79 -16.18 -14.56
CA VAL A 324 -18.01 -16.73 -13.45
C VAL A 324 -16.63 -16.06 -13.37
N SER A 325 -15.91 -15.90 -14.47
CA SER A 325 -14.58 -15.26 -14.47
C SER A 325 -14.62 -13.81 -13.99
N ARG A 326 -15.69 -13.08 -14.34
CA ARG A 326 -15.86 -11.69 -13.90
C ARG A 326 -16.19 -11.56 -12.42
N HIS A 327 -16.83 -12.55 -11.82
CA HIS A 327 -17.21 -12.53 -10.40
C HIS A 327 -16.27 -13.33 -9.50
N SER A 328 -15.45 -14.19 -10.10
CA SER A 328 -14.44 -14.95 -9.36
C SER A 328 -13.26 -14.06 -8.99
N LYS A 329 -12.91 -14.05 -7.72
CA LYS A 329 -11.67 -13.40 -7.25
C LYS A 329 -10.51 -14.36 -7.48
N VAL A 330 -9.44 -13.85 -8.07
CA VAL A 330 -8.18 -14.58 -8.19
C VAL A 330 -7.68 -14.93 -6.78
N ARG A 331 -7.46 -16.21 -6.52
CA ARG A 331 -6.88 -16.67 -5.27
C ARG A 331 -5.37 -16.52 -5.36
N MET A 332 -4.79 -15.73 -4.47
CA MET A 332 -3.36 -15.60 -4.36
C MET A 332 -2.78 -16.87 -3.76
N ILE A 333 -1.75 -17.43 -4.40
CA ILE A 333 -0.99 -18.56 -3.87
C ILE A 333 0.06 -18.00 -2.90
N PRO A 334 0.07 -18.44 -1.64
CA PRO A 334 1.09 -18.03 -0.66
C PRO A 334 2.49 -18.42 -1.15
N LYS A 335 3.45 -17.53 -0.92
CA LYS A 335 4.85 -17.71 -1.32
C LYS A 335 5.77 -17.50 -0.13
N ILE A 336 6.80 -18.35 -0.05
CA ILE A 336 7.91 -18.21 0.91
C ILE A 336 9.03 -17.44 0.21
N GLU A 337 9.67 -16.55 0.94
CA GLU A 337 10.87 -15.84 0.51
C GLU A 337 12.09 -16.62 0.95
N LEU A 338 12.81 -17.19 -0.01
CA LEU A 338 14.07 -17.85 0.25
C LEU A 338 15.18 -16.80 0.31
N LYS A 339 15.63 -16.47 1.53
CA LYS A 339 16.76 -15.55 1.75
C LYS A 339 18.07 -16.31 1.49
N GLY A 340 18.59 -16.25 0.28
CA GLY A 340 19.83 -16.90 -0.13
C GLY A 340 19.62 -18.12 -1.01
N ASN A 341 20.39 -19.20 -0.78
CA ASN A 341 20.30 -20.42 -1.57
C ASN A 341 19.07 -21.25 -1.22
N ILE A 342 18.60 -22.05 -2.18
CA ILE A 342 17.52 -23.03 -1.97
C ILE A 342 17.99 -24.06 -0.94
N PRO A 343 17.25 -24.33 0.15
CA PRO A 343 17.56 -25.37 1.12
C PRO A 343 17.61 -26.75 0.47
N GLU A 344 18.37 -27.70 1.04
CA GLU A 344 18.47 -29.09 0.51
C GLU A 344 17.09 -29.77 0.44
N GLU A 345 16.24 -29.52 1.43
CA GLU A 345 14.87 -30.05 1.50
C GLU A 345 13.97 -29.55 0.35
N CYS A 346 14.34 -28.44 -0.26
CA CYS A 346 13.61 -27.77 -1.35
C CYS A 346 14.38 -27.89 -2.68
N ALA A 347 15.34 -28.82 -2.81
CA ALA A 347 16.08 -28.99 -4.04
C ALA A 347 15.14 -29.06 -5.24
N THR A 348 15.35 -28.18 -6.21
CA THR A 348 14.40 -27.93 -7.31
C THR A 348 15.06 -28.24 -8.65
N MET A 349 14.35 -28.96 -9.51
CA MET A 349 14.76 -29.19 -10.88
C MET A 349 13.89 -28.39 -11.85
N CYS A 350 14.49 -27.45 -12.57
CA CYS A 350 13.85 -26.73 -13.66
C CYS A 350 13.93 -27.53 -14.94
N ILE A 351 12.80 -28.03 -15.42
CA ILE A 351 12.71 -28.83 -16.64
C ILE A 351 12.33 -27.93 -17.81
N MET A 352 13.12 -27.93 -18.86
CA MET A 352 12.85 -27.21 -20.11
C MET A 352 12.47 -28.24 -21.20
N PRO A 353 11.16 -28.35 -21.54
CA PRO A 353 10.72 -29.26 -22.61
C PRO A 353 10.97 -28.58 -23.97
N GLU A 354 11.60 -29.34 -24.89
CA GLU A 354 11.90 -28.88 -26.25
C GLU A 354 11.70 -30.00 -27.25
N VAL A 355 11.13 -29.68 -28.39
CA VAL A 355 11.05 -30.61 -29.52
C VAL A 355 12.32 -30.45 -30.36
N ILE A 356 13.14 -31.51 -30.41
CA ILE A 356 14.46 -31.51 -31.04
C ILE A 356 14.39 -32.28 -32.36
N LYS A 357 14.62 -31.62 -33.47
CA LYS A 357 14.56 -32.18 -34.80
C LYS A 357 15.92 -32.61 -35.36
N ASN A 358 16.97 -31.93 -34.91
CA ASN A 358 18.34 -32.09 -35.42
C ASN A 358 19.38 -31.68 -34.37
N SER A 359 20.65 -31.92 -34.62
CA SER A 359 21.76 -31.59 -33.77
C SER A 359 21.95 -30.08 -33.53
N GLU A 360 21.49 -29.22 -34.45
CA GLU A 360 21.54 -27.76 -34.26
C GLU A 360 20.55 -27.32 -33.18
N ASP A 361 19.37 -27.95 -33.12
CA ASP A 361 18.35 -27.67 -32.12
C ASP A 361 18.83 -28.06 -30.71
N VAL A 362 19.58 -29.20 -30.60
CA VAL A 362 20.24 -29.57 -29.34
C VAL A 362 21.18 -28.46 -28.86
N SER A 363 22.05 -28.01 -29.75
CA SER A 363 23.00 -26.94 -29.41
C SER A 363 22.33 -25.64 -29.00
N LYS A 364 21.23 -25.26 -29.65
CA LYS A 364 20.43 -24.05 -29.28
C LYS A 364 19.74 -24.22 -27.93
N ALA A 365 19.13 -25.41 -27.69
CA ALA A 365 18.45 -25.69 -26.43
C ALA A 365 19.42 -25.65 -25.24
N PHE A 366 20.62 -26.22 -25.37
CA PHE A 366 21.63 -26.15 -24.32
C PHE A 366 22.22 -24.75 -24.11
N LYS A 367 22.33 -23.91 -25.16
CA LYS A 367 22.71 -22.53 -25.01
C LYS A 367 21.66 -21.73 -24.20
N ASN A 368 20.37 -21.96 -24.47
CA ASN A 368 19.29 -21.34 -23.70
C ASN A 368 19.32 -21.83 -22.25
N LEU A 369 19.53 -23.15 -22.02
CA LEU A 369 19.64 -23.71 -20.69
C LEU A 369 20.81 -23.10 -19.91
N GLU A 370 21.97 -22.89 -20.57
CA GLU A 370 23.13 -22.20 -19.97
C GLU A 370 22.80 -20.76 -19.56
N VAL A 371 22.09 -20.03 -20.40
CA VAL A 371 21.63 -18.66 -20.07
C VAL A 371 20.73 -18.66 -18.85
N TYR A 372 19.77 -19.59 -18.77
CA TYR A 372 18.89 -19.70 -17.61
C TYR A 372 19.65 -20.09 -16.34
N TYR A 373 20.62 -20.99 -16.44
CA TYR A 373 21.50 -21.34 -15.33
C TYR A 373 22.30 -20.13 -14.83
N LEU A 374 22.93 -19.38 -15.76
CA LEU A 374 23.73 -18.20 -15.40
C LEU A 374 22.91 -17.07 -14.79
N ALA A 375 21.66 -16.93 -15.22
CA ALA A 375 20.75 -15.90 -14.70
C ALA A 375 20.16 -16.25 -13.31
N ASN A 376 20.15 -17.55 -12.94
CA ASN A 376 19.47 -18.05 -11.74
C ASN A 376 20.38 -18.98 -10.93
N GLN A 377 21.65 -18.64 -10.77
CA GLN A 377 22.57 -19.45 -9.98
C GLN A 377 22.14 -19.53 -8.52
N SER A 378 21.81 -20.73 -8.08
CA SER A 378 21.51 -21.05 -6.70
C SER A 378 21.96 -22.47 -6.38
N ARG A 379 22.45 -22.68 -5.16
CA ARG A 379 22.74 -24.04 -4.68
C ARG A 379 21.41 -24.81 -4.60
N ASN A 380 21.41 -26.09 -4.97
CA ASN A 380 20.22 -26.95 -5.01
C ASN A 380 19.17 -26.58 -6.08
N LEU A 381 19.55 -25.80 -7.09
CA LEU A 381 18.75 -25.54 -8.28
C LEU A 381 19.42 -26.19 -9.49
N TYR A 382 18.73 -27.18 -10.08
CA TYR A 382 19.22 -27.96 -11.20
C TYR A 382 18.42 -27.62 -12.45
N PHE A 383 19.11 -27.60 -13.59
CA PHE A 383 18.48 -27.33 -14.89
C PHE A 383 18.58 -28.55 -15.77
N THR A 384 17.47 -28.94 -16.37
CA THR A 384 17.36 -30.16 -17.17
C THR A 384 16.64 -29.85 -18.48
N LEU A 385 17.20 -30.36 -19.57
CA LEU A 385 16.56 -30.37 -20.89
C LEU A 385 15.76 -31.66 -21.05
N LEU A 386 14.46 -31.56 -21.28
CA LEU A 386 13.59 -32.67 -21.66
C LEU A 386 13.37 -32.58 -23.17
N GLY A 387 14.24 -33.27 -23.92
CA GLY A 387 14.14 -33.34 -25.39
C GLY A 387 13.15 -34.40 -25.84
N ASP A 388 12.23 -34.02 -26.71
CA ASP A 388 11.36 -34.94 -27.44
C ASP A 388 11.75 -34.93 -28.92
N CYS A 389 11.94 -36.12 -29.51
CA CYS A 389 12.31 -36.23 -30.90
C CYS A 389 11.09 -36.09 -31.82
N SER A 390 11.33 -35.83 -33.11
CA SER A 390 10.24 -35.71 -34.10
C SER A 390 9.48 -37.03 -34.22
N ALA A 391 8.17 -36.95 -34.42
CA ALA A 391 7.35 -38.14 -34.64
C ALA A 391 7.81 -38.91 -35.90
N SER A 392 7.99 -40.23 -35.75
CA SER A 392 8.41 -41.15 -36.78
C SER A 392 7.51 -42.39 -36.83
N ASN A 393 7.58 -43.13 -37.90
CA ASN A 393 6.87 -44.40 -38.08
C ASN A 393 7.55 -45.57 -37.35
N THR A 394 8.79 -45.38 -36.93
CA THR A 394 9.60 -46.35 -36.18
C THR A 394 9.86 -45.86 -34.77
N LYS A 395 10.06 -46.80 -33.82
CA LYS A 395 10.24 -46.44 -32.41
C LYS A 395 11.57 -45.72 -32.14
N GLU A 396 12.57 -46.00 -32.93
CA GLU A 396 13.93 -45.43 -32.82
C GLU A 396 14.47 -45.19 -34.23
N GLU A 397 15.01 -44.03 -34.49
CA GLU A 397 15.74 -43.68 -35.70
C GLU A 397 17.22 -43.51 -35.40
N SER A 398 18.08 -43.73 -36.42
CA SER A 398 19.53 -43.53 -36.27
C SER A 398 19.90 -42.06 -35.93
N GLU A 399 19.09 -41.11 -36.36
CA GLU A 399 19.24 -39.68 -36.03
C GLU A 399 18.97 -39.40 -34.54
N ASP A 400 18.00 -40.06 -33.92
CA ASP A 400 17.67 -39.88 -32.51
C ASP A 400 18.86 -40.26 -31.60
N ILE A 401 19.56 -41.35 -31.95
CA ILE A 401 20.77 -41.78 -31.23
C ILE A 401 21.88 -40.73 -31.32
N ASN A 402 22.06 -40.11 -32.48
CA ASN A 402 23.03 -39.03 -32.66
C ASN A 402 22.67 -37.77 -31.84
N ILE A 403 21.41 -37.38 -31.83
CA ILE A 403 20.85 -36.26 -31.03
C ILE A 403 21.12 -36.50 -29.53
N ILE A 404 20.81 -37.72 -29.04
CA ILE A 404 21.01 -38.08 -27.63
C ILE A 404 22.50 -38.05 -27.26
N ASN A 405 23.37 -38.62 -28.12
CA ASN A 405 24.82 -38.67 -27.87
C ASN A 405 25.45 -37.26 -27.89
N GLU A 406 25.00 -36.36 -28.76
CA GLU A 406 25.46 -35.00 -28.80
C GLU A 406 24.97 -34.22 -27.57
N GLY A 407 23.71 -34.39 -27.18
CA GLY A 407 23.14 -33.79 -25.94
C GLY A 407 23.92 -34.23 -24.70
N LYS A 408 24.28 -35.51 -24.57
CA LYS A 408 25.11 -36.02 -23.46
C LYS A 408 26.48 -35.33 -23.43
N LYS A 409 27.15 -35.21 -24.58
CA LYS A 409 28.47 -34.55 -24.69
C LYS A 409 28.41 -33.10 -24.27
N ILE A 410 27.38 -32.35 -24.69
CA ILE A 410 27.22 -30.94 -24.33
C ILE A 410 26.92 -30.83 -22.83
N CYS A 411 26.04 -31.68 -22.29
CA CYS A 411 25.73 -31.73 -20.87
C CYS A 411 26.98 -31.98 -20.01
N GLU A 412 27.79 -32.98 -20.36
CA GLU A 412 29.04 -33.27 -19.67
C GLU A 412 30.04 -32.11 -19.74
N LYS A 413 30.11 -31.45 -20.91
CA LYS A 413 30.95 -30.26 -21.08
C LYS A 413 30.50 -29.09 -20.18
N LEU A 414 29.19 -28.86 -20.08
CA LEU A 414 28.64 -27.82 -19.22
C LEU A 414 28.84 -28.16 -17.74
N ASN A 415 28.61 -29.41 -17.34
CA ASN A 415 28.84 -29.87 -15.95
C ASN A 415 30.32 -29.82 -15.52
N LYS A 416 31.27 -29.89 -16.48
CA LYS A 416 32.69 -29.66 -16.19
C LYS A 416 33.09 -28.19 -16.14
N LYS A 417 32.30 -27.33 -16.79
CA LYS A 417 32.58 -25.90 -16.86
C LYS A 417 32.07 -25.18 -15.59
N TYR A 418 30.99 -25.66 -15.01
CA TYR A 418 30.33 -25.06 -13.85
C TYR A 418 30.27 -26.04 -12.66
#